data_9b9d4bf75ad435e1a272d1f309069da8
#
_entry.id   9b9d4bf75ad435e1a272d1f309069da8
#
_cell.length_a   1.000
_cell.length_b   1.000
_cell.length_c   1.000
_cell.angle_alpha   90.00
_cell.angle_beta   90.00
_cell.angle_gamma   90.00
#
_symmetry.space_group_name_H-M   'P 1'
#
loop_
_entity.id
_entity.type
_entity.pdbx_description
1 polymer ?
#
loop_
_entity_poly.entity_id
_entity_poly.type
_entity_poly.pdbx_seq_one_letter_code
_entity_poly.pdbx_strand_id
1 'polypeptide(L)'
;MQKKKKPGRKPIVLDHKEIERLAGMGLSERQIASALGISNSTLTRKKHIEQIEHSLKKGRAQALAAVSSKLYENALEGKETSAIFYLKNRDPDNWKDRNLSLIHI
;
A
#
# COMPACT_ATOMS: atom_id res chain seq x y z
N MET A 1 -12.22 21.66 37.30
CA MET A 1 -12.19 21.60 36.51
C MET A 1 -11.86 21.30 35.79
N GLN A 2 -11.89 21.14 35.97
CA GLN A 2 -11.65 20.92 35.25
C GLN A 2 -11.09 21.24 34.42
N LYS A 3 -10.73 21.43 34.55
CA LYS A 3 -10.34 21.77 33.80
C LYS A 3 -9.93 21.85 33.01
N LYS A 4 -9.60 21.92 33.16
CA LYS A 4 -9.57 21.97 32.51
C LYS A 4 -9.12 21.71 31.42
N LYS A 5 -9.10 21.22 31.54
CA LYS A 5 -8.84 20.56 30.42
C LYS A 5 -9.11 21.36 29.21
N LYS A 6 -8.35 21.21 28.20
CA LYS A 6 -8.49 21.97 27.07
C LYS A 6 -9.67 21.52 26.31
N PRO A 7 -10.65 22.34 26.18
CA PRO A 7 -11.82 21.91 25.43
C PRO A 7 -11.38 21.69 24.00
N GLY A 8 -11.90 20.80 23.32
CA GLY A 8 -11.57 20.54 21.94
C GLY A 8 -10.32 19.74 21.69
N ARG A 9 -9.57 19.50 22.74
CA ARG A 9 -8.37 18.69 22.60
C ARG A 9 -8.73 17.23 22.91
N LYS A 10 -9.55 16.66 22.05
CA LYS A 10 -9.94 15.27 22.24
C LYS A 10 -8.85 14.34 21.78
N PRO A 11 -8.75 13.17 22.41
CA PRO A 11 -7.81 12.17 21.93
C PRO A 11 -8.15 11.80 20.48
N ILE A 12 -7.14 11.63 19.67
CA ILE A 12 -7.32 11.24 18.30
C ILE A 12 -7.37 9.73 18.27
N VAL A 13 -8.50 9.20 17.78
CA VAL A 13 -8.67 7.77 17.64
C VAL A 13 -8.53 7.43 16.17
N LEU A 14 -7.58 6.57 15.85
CA LEU A 14 -7.33 6.19 14.47
C LEU A 14 -8.01 4.86 14.16
N ASP A 15 -8.66 4.82 13.02
CA ASP A 15 -9.34 3.63 12.54
C ASP A 15 -8.33 2.77 11.79
N HIS A 16 -7.94 1.65 12.36
CA HIS A 16 -6.94 0.77 11.77
C HIS A 16 -7.39 0.20 10.43
N LYS A 17 -8.70 -0.05 10.28
CA LYS A 17 -9.21 -0.55 9.01
C LYS A 17 -9.07 0.49 7.90
N GLU A 18 -9.31 1.75 8.25
CA GLU A 18 -9.15 2.81 7.28
C GLU A 18 -7.68 2.99 6.91
N ILE A 19 -6.80 2.82 7.88
CA ILE A 19 -5.37 2.90 7.62
C ILE A 19 -4.93 1.77 6.69
N GLU A 20 -5.45 0.56 6.93
CA GLU A 20 -5.16 -0.57 6.04
C GLU A 20 -5.60 -0.25 4.61
N ARG A 21 -6.79 0.30 4.49
CA ARG A 21 -7.35 0.61 3.17
C ARG A 21 -6.49 1.64 2.43
N LEU A 22 -6.12 2.70 3.13
CA LEU A 22 -5.33 3.77 2.53
C LEU A 22 -3.93 3.27 2.17
N ALA A 23 -3.33 2.47 3.04
CA ALA A 23 -2.02 1.90 2.75
C ALA A 23 -2.09 0.99 1.54
N GLY A 24 -3.17 0.23 1.41
CA GLY A 24 -3.36 -0.66 0.28
C GLY A 24 -3.49 0.09 -1.03
N MET A 25 -3.95 1.34 -0.98
CA MET A 25 -4.03 2.17 -2.17
C MET A 25 -2.67 2.71 -2.61
N GLY A 26 -1.62 2.40 -1.87
CA GLY A 26 -0.29 2.84 -2.24
C GLY A 26 0.11 4.20 -1.72
N LEU A 27 -0.67 4.75 -0.79
CA LEU A 27 -0.36 6.06 -0.25
C LEU A 27 0.82 5.99 0.71
N SER A 28 1.63 7.05 0.70
CA SER A 28 2.71 7.19 1.65
C SER A 28 2.14 7.52 3.02
N GLU A 29 2.96 7.39 4.07
CA GLU A 29 2.49 7.72 5.42
C GLU A 29 2.05 9.18 5.51
N ARG A 30 2.78 10.07 4.84
CA ARG A 30 2.42 11.48 4.82
C ARG A 30 1.05 11.69 4.17
N GLN A 31 0.79 10.98 3.08
CA GLN A 31 -0.49 11.09 2.40
C GLN A 31 -1.61 10.50 3.23
N ILE A 32 -1.33 9.41 3.93
CA ILE A 32 -2.31 8.79 4.83
C ILE A 32 -2.66 9.77 5.96
N ALA A 33 -1.66 10.40 6.56
CA ALA A 33 -1.91 11.37 7.61
C ALA A 33 -2.79 12.50 7.10
N SER A 34 -2.50 12.98 5.90
CA SER A 34 -3.27 14.04 5.28
C SER A 34 -4.72 13.60 5.07
N ALA A 35 -4.91 12.39 4.57
CA ALA A 35 -6.25 11.84 4.34
C ALA A 35 -7.03 11.69 5.64
N LEU A 36 -6.32 11.37 6.74
CA LEU A 36 -6.96 11.22 8.04
C LEU A 36 -7.16 12.55 8.76
N GLY A 37 -6.64 13.64 8.20
CA GLY A 37 -6.78 14.95 8.80
C GLY A 37 -5.87 15.20 9.99
N ILE A 38 -4.74 14.49 10.05
CA ILE A 38 -3.77 14.67 11.13
C ILE A 38 -2.40 15.00 10.53
N SER A 39 -1.50 15.48 11.39
CA SER A 39 -0.16 15.79 10.92
C SER A 39 0.65 14.50 10.78
N ASN A 40 1.66 14.56 9.93
CA ASN A 40 2.56 13.42 9.76
C ASN A 40 3.27 13.07 11.08
N SER A 41 3.58 14.09 11.88
CA SER A 41 4.20 13.86 13.19
C SER A 41 3.29 13.07 14.10
N THR A 42 2.01 13.39 14.08
CA THR A 42 1.03 12.68 14.90
C THR A 42 0.96 11.21 14.49
N LEU A 43 0.91 10.97 13.19
CA LEU A 43 0.86 9.60 12.71
C LEU A 43 2.13 8.83 13.10
N THR A 44 3.29 9.45 12.92
CA THR A 44 4.56 8.81 13.26
C THR A 44 4.62 8.45 14.73
N ARG A 45 4.18 9.38 15.60
CA ARG A 45 4.19 9.14 17.03
C ARG A 45 3.25 7.97 17.39
N LYS A 46 2.05 7.95 16.82
CA LYS A 46 1.07 6.92 17.13
C LYS A 46 1.42 5.59 16.51
N LYS A 47 2.25 5.60 15.48
CA LYS A 47 2.62 4.38 14.78
C LYS A 47 3.19 3.33 15.71
N HIS A 48 4.02 3.76 16.66
CA HIS A 48 4.63 2.83 17.60
C HIS A 48 3.73 2.52 18.79
N ILE A 49 2.89 3.47 19.18
CA ILE A 49 2.05 3.32 20.35
C ILE A 49 0.85 2.43 20.07
N GLU A 50 0.25 2.57 18.91
CA GLU A 50 -1.02 1.91 18.60
C GLU A 50 -0.88 0.83 17.54
N GLN A 51 0.34 0.37 17.31
CA GLN A 51 0.60 -0.70 16.35
C GLN A 51 0.08 -0.38 14.94
N ILE A 52 0.10 0.89 14.62
CA ILE A 52 -0.33 1.36 13.30
C ILE A 52 0.57 0.79 12.21
N GLU A 53 1.83 0.56 12.56
CA GLU A 53 2.77 -0.02 11.61
C GLU A 53 2.28 -1.37 11.07
N HIS A 54 1.68 -2.17 11.95
CA HIS A 54 1.13 -3.45 11.54
C HIS A 54 0.01 -3.25 10.51
N SER A 55 -0.87 -2.29 10.76
CA SER A 55 -1.97 -1.99 9.84
C SER A 55 -1.45 -1.52 8.49
N LEU A 56 -0.40 -0.69 8.50
CA LEU A 56 0.21 -0.22 7.27
C LEU A 56 0.77 -1.38 6.44
N LYS A 57 1.51 -2.24 7.10
CA LYS A 57 2.12 -3.38 6.42
C LYS A 57 1.08 -4.35 5.91
N LYS A 58 0.07 -4.60 6.73
CA LYS A 58 -1.00 -5.53 6.37
C LYS A 58 -1.76 -5.03 5.14
N GLY A 59 -2.11 -3.75 5.14
CA GLY A 59 -2.83 -3.17 4.02
C GLY A 59 -2.03 -3.24 2.72
N ARG A 60 -0.74 -2.92 2.80
CA ARG A 60 0.12 -2.97 1.62
C ARG A 60 0.28 -4.39 1.11
N ALA A 61 0.47 -5.34 2.02
CA ALA A 61 0.65 -6.73 1.62
C ALA A 61 -0.61 -7.31 0.99
N GLN A 62 -1.78 -7.00 1.56
CA GLN A 62 -3.03 -7.48 1.02
C GLN A 62 -3.30 -6.92 -0.38
N ALA A 63 -3.03 -5.64 -0.57
CA ALA A 63 -3.23 -5.02 -1.87
C ALA A 63 -2.25 -5.58 -2.90
N LEU A 64 -1.01 -5.76 -2.49
CA LEU A 64 -0.01 -6.33 -3.38
C LEU A 64 -0.42 -7.73 -3.82
N ALA A 65 -0.90 -8.53 -2.87
CA ALA A 65 -1.35 -9.89 -3.18
C ALA A 65 -2.53 -9.87 -4.15
N ALA A 66 -3.49 -8.97 -3.91
CA ALA A 66 -4.67 -8.90 -4.76
C ALA A 66 -4.32 -8.49 -6.19
N VAL A 67 -3.50 -7.47 -6.33
CA VAL A 67 -3.12 -7.00 -7.67
C VAL A 67 -2.24 -8.03 -8.37
N SER A 68 -1.31 -8.64 -7.62
CA SER A 68 -0.46 -9.68 -8.18
C SER A 68 -1.27 -10.85 -8.68
N SER A 69 -2.29 -11.24 -7.93
CA SER A 69 -3.17 -12.33 -8.31
C SER A 69 -3.90 -12.01 -9.61
N LYS A 70 -4.39 -10.77 -9.73
CA LYS A 70 -5.10 -10.35 -10.94
C LYS A 70 -4.16 -10.29 -12.13
N LEU A 71 -2.96 -9.82 -11.91
CA LEU A 71 -1.95 -9.79 -12.98
C LEU A 71 -1.67 -11.20 -13.49
N TYR A 72 -1.51 -12.14 -12.55
CA TYR A 72 -1.26 -13.52 -12.90
C TYR A 72 -2.41 -14.11 -13.69
N GLU A 73 -3.65 -13.87 -13.24
CA GLU A 73 -4.83 -14.36 -13.93
C GLU A 73 -4.92 -13.80 -15.34
N ASN A 74 -4.66 -12.50 -15.48
CA ASN A 74 -4.71 -11.87 -16.79
C ASN A 74 -3.66 -12.44 -17.72
N ALA A 75 -2.48 -12.72 -17.18
CA ALA A 75 -1.40 -13.30 -17.98
C ALA A 75 -1.80 -14.68 -18.49
N LEU A 76 -2.43 -15.49 -17.62
CA LEU A 76 -2.87 -16.82 -18.00
C LEU A 76 -3.98 -16.76 -19.04
N GLU A 77 -4.79 -15.72 -19.02
CA GLU A 77 -5.85 -15.55 -20.01
C GLU A 77 -5.33 -15.08 -21.36
N GLY A 78 -4.05 -14.83 -21.46
CA GLY A 78 -3.46 -14.44 -22.73
C GLY A 78 -3.33 -12.95 -22.94
N LYS A 79 -3.47 -12.16 -21.90
CA LYS A 79 -3.26 -10.73 -22.02
C LYS A 79 -1.76 -10.47 -22.08
N GLU A 80 -1.30 -10.10 -23.22
CA GLU A 80 0.11 -10.04 -23.55
C GLU A 80 0.88 -9.09 -22.63
N THR A 81 0.33 -7.90 -22.41
CA THR A 81 1.00 -6.92 -21.56
C THR A 81 1.21 -7.47 -20.15
N SER A 82 0.18 -8.14 -19.61
CA SER A 82 0.27 -8.74 -18.29
C SER A 82 1.31 -9.84 -18.24
N ALA A 83 1.34 -10.68 -19.27
CA ALA A 83 2.29 -11.78 -19.34
C ALA A 83 3.72 -11.26 -19.40
N ILE A 84 3.96 -10.25 -20.21
CA ILE A 84 5.29 -9.66 -20.34
C ILE A 84 5.74 -9.05 -19.02
N PHE A 85 4.83 -8.29 -18.38
CA PHE A 85 5.17 -7.65 -17.12
C PHE A 85 5.50 -8.70 -16.05
N TYR A 86 4.69 -9.75 -15.98
CA TYR A 86 4.91 -10.82 -15.01
C TYR A 86 6.28 -11.47 -15.21
N LEU A 87 6.57 -11.83 -16.46
CA LEU A 87 7.82 -12.53 -16.77
C LEU A 87 9.05 -11.66 -16.53
N LYS A 88 8.97 -10.38 -16.87
CA LYS A 88 10.08 -9.47 -16.64
C LYS A 88 10.42 -9.34 -15.16
N ASN A 89 9.42 -9.41 -14.31
CA ASN A 89 9.62 -9.18 -12.90
C ASN A 89 9.85 -10.45 -12.10
N ARG A 90 9.37 -11.58 -12.61
CA ARG A 90 9.53 -12.85 -11.89
C ARG A 90 10.68 -13.70 -12.41
N ASP A 91 11.05 -13.50 -13.66
CA ASP A 91 12.12 -14.28 -14.25
C ASP A 91 12.99 -13.35 -15.11
N PRO A 92 13.58 -12.32 -14.47
CA PRO A 92 14.26 -11.27 -15.23
C PRO A 92 15.49 -11.77 -15.99
N ASP A 93 16.10 -12.84 -15.56
CA ASP A 93 17.29 -13.33 -16.24
C ASP A 93 16.96 -13.80 -17.66
N ASN A 94 15.79 -14.36 -17.84
CA ASN A 94 15.37 -14.87 -19.14
C ASN A 94 14.45 -13.92 -19.89
N TRP A 95 13.82 -12.97 -19.21
CA TRP A 95 12.78 -12.12 -19.80
C TRP A 95 13.10 -10.64 -19.69
N LYS A 96 14.33 -10.27 -20.03
CA LYS A 96 14.70 -8.85 -20.09
C LYS A 96 14.11 -8.26 -21.36
N ASP A 97 14.02 -6.92 -21.38
CA ASP A 97 13.49 -6.21 -22.55
C ASP A 97 14.15 -6.65 -23.84
N ARG A 98 15.45 -6.84 -23.81
CA ARG A 98 16.19 -7.27 -24.98
C ARG A 98 15.70 -8.60 -25.51
N ASN A 99 15.44 -9.54 -24.59
CA ASN A 99 14.95 -10.87 -24.96
C ASN A 99 13.52 -10.82 -25.46
N LEU A 100 12.72 -9.93 -24.87
CA LEU A 100 11.34 -9.77 -25.29
C LEU A 100 11.24 -9.21 -26.70
N SER A 101 12.18 -8.35 -27.09
CA SER A 101 12.22 -7.85 -28.45
C SER A 101 12.35 -8.97 -29.46
N LEU A 102 13.13 -9.99 -29.14
CA LEU A 102 13.31 -11.12 -30.01
C LEU A 102 12.05 -11.96 -30.14
N ILE A 103 11.28 -12.03 -29.06
CA ILE A 103 10.05 -12.82 -29.02
C ILE A 103 8.98 -12.21 -29.93
N HIS A 104 8.96 -10.90 -30.03
CA HIS A 104 7.93 -10.19 -30.78
C HIS A 104 8.16 -10.10 -32.27
N ILE A 105 9.18 -10.66 -32.71
CA ILE A 105 9.50 -10.63 -34.14
C ILE A 105 8.61 -11.55 -34.99
#